data_5cf172fe10dd8c0c9b84ad6faa362fe6
#
_entry.id   5cf172fe10dd8c0c9b84ad6faa362fe6
#
_cell.length_a   1.000
_cell.length_b   1.000
_cell.length_c   1.000
_cell.angle_alpha   90.00
_cell.angle_beta   90.00
_cell.angle_gamma   90.00
#
_symmetry.space_group_name_H-M   'P 1'
#
loop_
_entity.id
_entity.type
_entity.pdbx_description
1 polymer ?
#
loop_
_entity_poly.entity_id
_entity_poly.type
_entity_poly.pdbx_seq_one_letter_code
_entity_poly.pdbx_strand_id
1 'polypeptide(L)'
;MNEMLKRTELLIGAEGIEKLKNSHVAIAGIGGVGSYAAEAMVRTGVGTVTIVDFDTVDVTNINRQIHALYSTVGKRKVKVMAERLADINPDAVIIAKDSFITADNVAELFCDKYD
;
A
#
# COMPACT_ATOMS: atom_id res chain seq x y z
N MET A 1 15.82 -10.54 10.24
CA MET A 1 14.98 -10.52 9.01
C MET A 1 13.54 -10.90 9.38
N ASN A 2 12.58 -10.35 8.67
CA ASN A 2 11.18 -10.73 8.83
C ASN A 2 10.95 -12.15 8.26
N GLU A 3 10.44 -13.05 9.09
CA GLU A 3 10.20 -14.46 8.73
C GLU A 3 9.34 -14.64 7.48
N MET A 4 8.40 -13.74 7.23
CA MET A 4 7.53 -13.81 6.05
C MET A 4 8.29 -13.72 4.72
N LEU A 5 9.52 -13.21 4.74
CA LEU A 5 10.35 -12.99 3.55
C LEU A 5 11.35 -14.11 3.28
N LYS A 6 11.36 -15.18 4.07
CA LYS A 6 12.30 -16.29 3.90
C LYS A 6 12.30 -16.89 2.50
N ARG A 7 11.12 -17.11 1.94
CA ARG A 7 11.01 -17.71 0.60
C ARG A 7 11.39 -16.72 -0.51
N THR A 8 11.06 -15.47 -0.32
CA THR A 8 11.48 -14.39 -1.23
C THR A 8 13.00 -14.27 -1.26
N GLU A 9 13.63 -14.39 -0.10
CA GLU A 9 15.11 -14.36 0.01
C GLU A 9 15.77 -15.45 -0.82
N LEU A 10 15.18 -16.63 -0.93
CA LEU A 10 15.72 -17.70 -1.78
C LEU A 10 15.83 -17.29 -3.25
N LEU A 11 14.98 -16.36 -3.70
CA LEU A 11 14.97 -15.88 -5.08
C LEU A 11 15.89 -14.68 -5.30
N ILE A 12 15.90 -13.73 -4.38
CA ILE A 12 16.56 -12.43 -4.57
C ILE A 12 17.76 -12.20 -3.65
N GLY A 13 17.99 -13.11 -2.70
CA GLY A 13 19.09 -13.01 -1.75
C GLY A 13 18.87 -11.97 -0.66
N ALA A 14 19.77 -11.96 0.33
CA ALA A 14 19.73 -11.02 1.45
C ALA A 14 19.88 -9.57 0.99
N GLU A 15 20.68 -9.33 -0.05
CA GLU A 15 20.84 -7.99 -0.63
C GLU A 15 19.55 -7.47 -1.24
N GLY A 16 18.83 -8.33 -1.96
CA GLY A 16 17.52 -7.97 -2.54
C GLY A 16 16.49 -7.64 -1.48
N ILE A 17 16.44 -8.42 -0.41
CA ILE A 17 15.55 -8.17 0.74
C ILE A 17 15.87 -6.81 1.38
N GLU A 18 17.14 -6.51 1.62
CA GLU A 18 17.58 -5.25 2.22
C GLU A 18 17.25 -4.05 1.31
N LYS A 19 17.43 -4.22 0.01
CA LYS A 19 17.10 -3.19 -0.98
C LYS A 19 15.61 -2.86 -0.97
N LEU A 20 14.75 -3.87 -0.92
CA LEU A 20 13.30 -3.66 -0.81
C LEU A 20 12.92 -2.99 0.51
N LYS A 21 13.51 -3.43 1.60
CA LYS A 21 13.27 -2.84 2.93
C LYS A 21 13.58 -1.35 2.96
N ASN A 22 14.59 -0.91 2.23
CA ASN A 22 15.01 0.49 2.15
C ASN A 22 14.31 1.27 1.05
N SER A 23 13.38 0.65 0.33
CA SER A 23 12.64 1.30 -0.75
C SER A 23 11.35 1.96 -0.25
N HIS A 24 10.96 3.03 -0.92
CA HIS A 24 9.73 3.76 -0.67
C HIS A 24 8.93 3.87 -1.97
N VAL A 25 7.74 3.31 -1.99
CA VAL A 25 6.84 3.31 -3.16
C VAL A 25 5.59 4.10 -2.83
N ALA A 26 5.17 4.98 -3.73
CA ALA A 26 3.91 5.70 -3.63
C ALA A 26 2.90 5.13 -4.64
N ILE A 27 1.67 4.95 -4.19
CA ILE A 27 0.58 4.48 -5.03
C ILE A 27 -0.54 5.52 -5.01
N ALA A 28 -0.77 6.13 -6.17
CA ALA A 28 -1.83 7.12 -6.36
C ALA A 28 -3.10 6.40 -6.79
N GLY A 29 -4.04 6.32 -5.88
CA GLY A 29 -5.29 5.61 -6.08
C GLY A 29 -5.20 4.13 -5.69
N ILE A 30 -6.11 3.69 -4.84
CA ILE A 30 -6.21 2.30 -4.39
C ILE A 30 -7.54 1.66 -4.80
N GLY A 31 -7.82 1.76 -6.09
CA GLY A 31 -8.97 1.10 -6.72
C GLY A 31 -8.65 -0.34 -7.14
N GLY A 32 -9.13 -0.73 -8.33
CA GLY A 32 -8.97 -2.10 -8.83
C GLY A 32 -7.54 -2.53 -9.08
N VAL A 33 -6.67 -1.61 -9.53
CA VAL A 33 -5.24 -1.90 -9.76
C VAL A 33 -4.41 -1.53 -8.54
N GLY A 34 -4.59 -0.32 -8.01
CA GLY A 34 -3.77 0.21 -6.93
C GLY A 34 -3.88 -0.57 -5.63
N SER A 35 -5.06 -1.09 -5.29
CA SER A 35 -5.22 -1.87 -4.07
C SER A 35 -4.41 -3.18 -4.11
N TYR A 36 -4.42 -3.88 -5.23
CA TYR A 36 -3.61 -5.08 -5.41
C TYR A 36 -2.12 -4.76 -5.48
N ALA A 37 -1.75 -3.66 -6.15
CA ALA A 37 -0.36 -3.21 -6.22
C ALA A 37 0.20 -2.90 -4.81
N ALA A 38 -0.56 -2.19 -3.99
CA ALA A 38 -0.17 -1.89 -2.62
C ALA A 38 0.08 -3.16 -1.80
N GLU A 39 -0.82 -4.12 -1.89
CA GLU A 39 -0.66 -5.39 -1.20
C GLU A 39 0.56 -6.17 -1.70
N ALA A 40 0.77 -6.23 -3.01
CA ALA A 40 1.92 -6.90 -3.59
C ALA A 40 3.23 -6.27 -3.09
N MET A 41 3.32 -4.95 -3.03
CA MET A 41 4.51 -4.25 -2.54
C MET A 41 4.82 -4.61 -1.08
N VAL A 42 3.81 -4.59 -0.23
CA VAL A 42 3.98 -4.90 1.19
C VAL A 42 4.34 -6.38 1.40
N ARG A 43 3.71 -7.27 0.66
CA ARG A 43 4.00 -8.72 0.74
C ARG A 43 5.40 -9.06 0.27
N THR A 44 5.94 -8.32 -0.69
CA THR A 44 7.31 -8.54 -1.17
C THR A 44 8.39 -7.93 -0.29
N GLY A 45 8.02 -7.12 0.70
CA GLY A 45 8.97 -6.58 1.66
C GLY A 45 9.41 -5.14 1.41
N VAL A 46 8.69 -4.38 0.59
CA VAL A 46 8.93 -2.94 0.45
C VAL A 46 8.73 -2.29 1.83
N GLY A 47 9.74 -1.53 2.27
CA GLY A 47 9.79 -1.04 3.65
C GLY A 47 8.82 0.10 3.94
N THR A 48 8.57 0.97 2.96
CA THR A 48 7.65 2.11 3.11
C THR A 48 6.74 2.21 1.90
N VAL A 49 5.44 2.26 2.14
CA VAL A 49 4.44 2.41 1.08
C VAL A 49 3.52 3.58 1.43
N THR A 50 3.47 4.56 0.54
CA THR A 50 2.52 5.68 0.64
C THR A 50 1.33 5.38 -0.26
N ILE A 51 0.13 5.44 0.32
CA ILE A 51 -1.12 5.28 -0.43
C ILE A 51 -1.94 6.56 -0.35
N VAL A 52 -2.48 6.97 -1.48
CA VAL A 52 -3.29 8.19 -1.58
C VAL A 52 -4.62 7.85 -2.25
N ASP A 53 -5.70 8.14 -1.59
CA ASP A 53 -7.06 8.02 -2.14
C ASP A 53 -7.98 8.94 -1.36
N PHE A 54 -9.13 9.29 -1.93
CA PHE A 54 -10.08 10.21 -1.30
C PHE A 54 -11.45 9.60 -1.07
N ASP A 55 -11.65 8.36 -1.46
CA ASP A 55 -12.96 7.74 -1.56
C ASP A 55 -13.29 6.85 -0.37
N THR A 56 -14.56 6.51 -0.24
CA THR A 56 -15.06 5.49 0.68
C THR A 56 -15.29 4.19 -0.09
N VAL A 57 -15.22 3.07 0.61
CA VAL A 57 -15.54 1.77 0.04
C VAL A 57 -17.04 1.70 -0.29
N ASP A 58 -17.33 1.33 -1.53
CA ASP A 58 -18.69 1.12 -2.00
C ASP A 58 -18.92 -0.37 -2.28
N VAL A 59 -20.16 -0.82 -2.14
CA VAL A 59 -20.51 -2.22 -2.37
C VAL A 59 -20.15 -2.68 -3.79
N THR A 60 -20.22 -1.77 -4.76
CA THR A 60 -19.84 -2.05 -6.15
C THR A 60 -18.36 -2.27 -6.36
N ASN A 61 -17.52 -1.94 -5.38
CA ASN A 61 -16.07 -2.16 -5.44
C ASN A 61 -15.68 -3.61 -5.15
N ILE A 62 -16.57 -4.39 -4.54
CA ILE A 62 -16.27 -5.73 -4.04
C ILE A 62 -15.78 -6.67 -5.14
N ASN A 63 -16.26 -6.49 -6.35
CA ASN A 63 -15.89 -7.39 -7.46
C ASN A 63 -14.42 -7.28 -7.90
N ARG A 64 -13.71 -6.19 -7.54
CA ARG A 64 -12.37 -5.95 -8.09
C ARG A 64 -11.39 -5.19 -7.18
N GLN A 65 -11.79 -4.74 -6.00
CA GLN A 65 -10.92 -3.99 -5.09
C GLN A 65 -10.68 -4.80 -3.82
N ILE A 66 -9.43 -5.03 -3.48
CA ILE A 66 -9.07 -6.01 -2.46
C ILE A 66 -9.51 -5.61 -1.05
N HIS A 67 -9.59 -4.32 -0.76
CA HIS A 67 -10.06 -3.81 0.53
C HIS A 67 -11.59 -3.85 0.68
N ALA A 68 -12.32 -4.06 -0.43
CA ALA A 68 -13.77 -3.98 -0.44
C ALA A 68 -14.40 -5.29 0.00
N LEU A 69 -15.03 -5.27 1.16
CA LEU A 69 -15.78 -6.35 1.78
C LEU A 69 -17.09 -5.79 2.30
N TYR A 70 -18.09 -6.62 2.54
CA TYR A 70 -19.33 -6.13 3.17
C TYR A 70 -19.04 -5.43 4.50
N SER A 71 -18.05 -5.91 5.26
CA SER A 71 -17.66 -5.31 6.55
C SER A 71 -16.96 -3.97 6.41
N THR A 72 -16.42 -3.64 5.22
CA THR A 72 -15.68 -2.39 5.01
C THR A 72 -16.44 -1.32 4.25
N VAL A 73 -17.60 -1.65 3.69
CA VAL A 73 -18.43 -0.68 2.96
C VAL A 73 -18.73 0.54 3.84
N GLY A 74 -18.57 1.73 3.29
CA GLY A 74 -18.77 3.00 3.99
C GLY A 74 -17.55 3.53 4.74
N LYS A 75 -16.49 2.75 4.87
CA LYS A 75 -15.24 3.19 5.49
C LYS A 75 -14.32 3.84 4.46
N ARG A 76 -13.41 4.72 4.92
CA ARG A 76 -12.43 5.35 4.02
C ARG A 76 -11.46 4.30 3.48
N LYS A 77 -11.24 4.31 2.17
CA LYS A 77 -10.38 3.30 1.51
C LYS A 77 -8.97 3.29 2.07
N VAL A 78 -8.35 4.46 2.26
CA VAL A 78 -6.98 4.54 2.78
C VAL A 78 -6.86 3.98 4.19
N LYS A 79 -7.88 4.19 5.03
CA LYS A 79 -7.88 3.66 6.40
C LYS A 79 -7.96 2.14 6.40
N VAL A 80 -8.90 1.59 5.67
CA VAL A 80 -9.10 0.14 5.57
C VAL A 80 -7.86 -0.53 4.98
N MET A 81 -7.31 0.06 3.92
CA MET A 81 -6.13 -0.50 3.26
C MET A 81 -4.90 -0.42 4.16
N ALA A 82 -4.69 0.68 4.87
CA ALA A 82 -3.57 0.82 5.80
C ALA A 82 -3.63 -0.23 6.91
N GLU A 83 -4.79 -0.47 7.48
CA GLU A 83 -4.99 -1.50 8.50
C GLU A 83 -4.66 -2.90 7.95
N ARG A 84 -5.13 -3.20 6.75
CA ARG A 84 -4.84 -4.47 6.08
C ARG A 84 -3.35 -4.65 5.81
N LEU A 85 -2.68 -3.63 5.28
CA LEU A 85 -1.26 -3.68 4.98
C LEU A 85 -0.41 -3.86 6.24
N ALA A 86 -0.77 -3.19 7.33
CA ALA A 86 -0.09 -3.34 8.61
C ALA A 86 -0.24 -4.75 9.19
N ASP A 87 -1.38 -5.39 8.96
CA ASP A 87 -1.61 -6.77 9.39
C ASP A 87 -0.82 -7.78 8.54
N ILE A 88 -0.58 -7.46 7.28
CA ILE A 88 0.24 -8.29 6.40
C ILE A 88 1.72 -8.20 6.82
N ASN A 89 2.24 -7.00 7.01
CA ASN A 89 3.64 -6.79 7.38
C ASN A 89 3.77 -5.71 8.45
N PRO A 90 3.83 -6.10 9.73
CA PRO A 90 3.94 -5.14 10.84
C PRO A 90 5.21 -4.28 10.81
N ASP A 91 6.25 -4.73 10.11
CA ASP A 91 7.52 -3.99 10.00
C ASP A 91 7.46 -2.90 8.93
N ALA A 92 6.48 -2.94 8.03
CA ALA A 92 6.35 -1.94 6.98
C ALA A 92 5.79 -0.62 7.54
N VAL A 93 6.29 0.49 7.01
CA VAL A 93 5.75 1.83 7.29
C VAL A 93 4.70 2.14 6.23
N ILE A 94 3.46 2.31 6.66
CA ILE A 94 2.35 2.64 5.77
C ILE A 94 1.94 4.09 6.00
N ILE A 95 2.09 4.91 4.97
CA ILE A 95 1.70 6.32 5.01
C ILE A 95 0.41 6.47 4.21
N ALA A 96 -0.69 6.69 4.91
CA ALA A 96 -2.02 6.80 4.30
C ALA A 96 -2.41 8.28 4.22
N LYS A 97 -2.71 8.76 3.01
CA LYS A 97 -3.12 10.13 2.75
C LYS A 97 -4.54 10.14 2.18
N ASP A 98 -5.48 10.61 2.97
CA ASP A 98 -6.89 10.74 2.57
C ASP A 98 -7.06 12.07 1.86
N SER A 99 -6.78 12.09 0.55
CA SER A 99 -6.76 13.32 -0.24
C SER A 99 -7.13 13.05 -1.69
N PHE A 100 -7.83 14.02 -2.28
CA PHE A 100 -8.06 14.06 -3.72
C PHE A 100 -6.85 14.71 -4.40
N ILE A 101 -6.24 14.01 -5.37
CA ILE A 101 -5.06 14.50 -6.05
C ILE A 101 -5.46 15.54 -7.09
N THR A 102 -4.88 16.74 -7.00
CA THR A 102 -5.08 17.84 -7.94
C THR A 102 -3.75 18.38 -8.42
N ALA A 103 -3.77 19.20 -9.48
CA ALA A 103 -2.56 19.89 -9.95
C ALA A 103 -1.96 20.79 -8.87
N ASP A 104 -2.80 21.33 -7.97
CA ASP A 104 -2.37 22.25 -6.92
C ASP A 104 -1.71 21.55 -5.73
N ASN A 105 -2.11 20.30 -5.42
CA ASN A 105 -1.61 19.60 -4.24
C ASN A 105 -0.68 18.40 -4.51
N VAL A 106 -0.51 18.02 -5.78
CA VAL A 106 0.27 16.82 -6.12
C VAL A 106 1.72 16.93 -5.63
N ALA A 107 2.34 18.09 -5.75
CA ALA A 107 3.72 18.30 -5.31
C ALA A 107 3.85 18.13 -3.78
N GLU A 108 2.89 18.63 -3.02
CA GLU A 108 2.86 18.49 -1.57
C GLU A 108 2.57 17.04 -1.14
N LEU A 109 1.62 16.38 -1.80
CA LEU A 109 1.26 14.99 -1.49
C LEU A 109 2.40 14.00 -1.74
N PHE A 110 3.22 14.26 -2.74
CA PHE A 110 4.33 13.40 -3.15
C PHE A 110 5.67 14.12 -3.00
N CYS A 111 5.91 14.72 -1.83
CA CYS A 111 7.12 15.50 -1.56
C CYS A 111 8.30 14.67 -1.02
N ASP A 112 8.08 13.42 -0.66
CA ASP A 112 9.13 12.52 -0.18
C ASP A 112 9.96 11.97 -1.35
N LYS A 113 11.07 11.31 -1.01
CA LYS A 113 11.87 10.61 -2.01
C LYS A 113 11.30 9.20 -2.22
N TYR A 114 10.94 8.91 -3.46
CA TYR A 114 10.40 7.60 -3.86
C TYR A 114 11.34 6.87 -4.81
N ASP A 115 11.27 5.55 -4.77
CA ASP A 115 11.99 4.68 -5.70
C ASP A 115 11.11 4.29 -6.90
#